data_ac0362ea8c79e11dc256a63bb51958a3
#
_entry.id   ac0362ea8c79e11dc256a63bb51958a3
#
_cell.length_a   1.000
_cell.length_b   1.000
_cell.length_c   1.000
_cell.angle_alpha   90.00
_cell.angle_beta   90.00
_cell.angle_gamma   90.00
#
_symmetry.space_group_name_H-M   'P 1'
#
loop_
_entity.id
_entity.type
_entity.pdbx_description
1 polymer ?
#
loop_
_entity_poly.entity_id
_entity_poly.type
_entity_poly.pdbx_seq_one_letter_code
_entity_poly.pdbx_strand_id
1 'polypeptide(L)'
;MSTPDTSNQAKIKQIGRYVLKGKLGEGASGVVYRAHDPVLDREVAIKLAKTGSLTAEEVKRVVEEFYHEARISGKYAHENIVTIYDVVSDCSLDYIVMEYVPGRSVLEYMIATGPLNVDEALFVTYKCCLGLAYIHYHGVIHRDIKPGNIMYHPSQGVVKLMDFSIAHNIEDPPVKDNGTIAYMAPEHFDPNRKITLLTDIFALGSSMYRLLTGKYPFTKENTVHQILHQAPLPVTGLRPDIPQGVSDLVNKAMAKADADRFQSAAKFAREIESIMHSLYPESELTISSSRYMEM
;
A
#
# COMPACT_ATOMS: atom_id res chain seq x y z
N MET A 1 47.21 -22.96 4.81
CA MET A 1 46.42 -22.49 3.67
C MET A 1 45.19 -21.77 4.24
N SER A 2 45.29 -20.44 4.29
CA SER A 2 44.27 -19.57 4.87
C SER A 2 43.23 -19.27 3.80
N THR A 3 41.96 -19.55 4.09
CA THR A 3 40.83 -19.15 3.24
C THR A 3 40.73 -17.64 3.19
N PRO A 4 40.52 -17.01 2.03
CA PRO A 4 40.33 -15.57 1.96
C PRO A 4 38.98 -15.17 2.55
N ASP A 5 39.02 -14.24 3.46
CA ASP A 5 37.90 -13.55 4.10
C ASP A 5 37.14 -12.73 3.06
N THR A 6 35.91 -13.15 2.69
CA THR A 6 35.02 -12.53 1.71
C THR A 6 34.06 -11.51 2.34
N SER A 7 34.50 -10.73 3.32
CA SER A 7 33.67 -9.72 4.00
C SER A 7 34.07 -8.28 3.73
N ASN A 8 34.31 -7.91 2.46
CA ASN A 8 34.54 -6.50 2.10
C ASN A 8 33.57 -6.02 1.02
N GLN A 9 32.26 -6.15 1.26
CA GLN A 9 31.29 -5.29 0.60
C GLN A 9 31.44 -3.90 1.20
N ALA A 10 32.08 -3.00 0.47
CA ALA A 10 32.17 -1.60 0.84
C ALA A 10 30.75 -1.08 1.12
N LYS A 11 30.44 -0.82 2.40
CA LYS A 11 29.15 -0.24 2.80
C LYS A 11 29.05 1.12 2.11
N ILE A 12 28.16 1.27 1.15
CA ILE A 12 27.84 2.56 0.54
C ILE A 12 27.43 3.48 1.69
N LYS A 13 28.22 4.51 1.97
CA LYS A 13 27.96 5.45 3.07
C LYS A 13 27.15 6.66 2.63
N GLN A 14 27.06 6.90 1.32
CA GLN A 14 26.44 8.09 0.73
C GLN A 14 25.93 7.81 -0.66
N ILE A 15 24.77 8.41 -1.01
CA ILE A 15 24.17 8.41 -2.34
C ILE A 15 23.88 9.87 -2.70
N GLY A 16 24.53 10.39 -3.75
CA GLY A 16 24.51 11.82 -4.04
C GLY A 16 24.91 12.61 -2.79
N ARG A 17 24.07 13.56 -2.35
CA ARG A 17 24.29 14.34 -1.11
C ARG A 17 23.83 13.64 0.17
N TYR A 18 23.11 12.54 0.07
CA TYR A 18 22.41 11.89 1.19
C TYR A 18 23.30 10.91 1.94
N VAL A 19 23.41 11.06 3.26
CA VAL A 19 24.20 10.20 4.14
C VAL A 19 23.34 9.02 4.59
N LEU A 20 23.70 7.79 4.20
CA LEU A 20 22.96 6.59 4.56
C LEU A 20 23.08 6.28 6.05
N LYS A 21 21.94 6.01 6.70
CA LYS A 21 21.84 5.62 8.12
C LYS A 21 21.61 4.12 8.30
N GLY A 22 20.90 3.48 7.36
CA GLY A 22 20.62 2.04 7.43
C GLY A 22 19.66 1.59 6.32
N LYS A 23 19.63 0.28 6.09
CA LYS A 23 18.68 -0.35 5.17
C LYS A 23 17.32 -0.47 5.88
N LEU A 24 16.24 -0.03 5.22
CA LEU A 24 14.86 -0.14 5.68
C LEU A 24 14.19 -1.41 5.15
N GLY A 25 14.44 -1.76 3.88
CA GLY A 25 13.83 -2.93 3.26
C GLY A 25 14.43 -3.22 1.89
N GLU A 26 14.04 -4.36 1.33
CA GLU A 26 14.35 -4.77 -0.04
C GLU A 26 13.14 -5.47 -0.64
N GLY A 27 12.77 -5.08 -1.85
CA GLY A 27 11.67 -5.65 -2.61
C GLY A 27 12.06 -5.97 -4.06
N ALA A 28 11.06 -6.32 -4.87
CA ALA A 28 11.25 -6.59 -6.29
C ALA A 28 11.73 -5.35 -7.04
N SER A 29 11.19 -4.18 -6.71
CA SER A 29 11.49 -2.91 -7.37
C SER A 29 12.76 -2.21 -6.88
N GLY A 30 13.40 -2.67 -5.79
CA GLY A 30 14.62 -2.02 -5.32
C GLY A 30 14.93 -2.22 -3.85
N VAL A 31 15.92 -1.48 -3.38
CA VAL A 31 16.37 -1.46 -1.97
C VAL A 31 16.09 -0.08 -1.40
N VAL A 32 15.47 -0.02 -0.23
CA VAL A 32 15.13 1.23 0.45
C VAL A 32 16.07 1.45 1.63
N TYR A 33 16.65 2.64 1.70
CA TYR A 33 17.54 3.09 2.78
C TYR A 33 16.94 4.28 3.52
N ARG A 34 17.11 4.32 4.83
CA ARG A 34 17.01 5.56 5.61
C ARG A 34 18.26 6.38 5.38
N ALA A 35 18.12 7.67 5.12
CA ALA A 35 19.21 8.59 4.90
C ALA A 35 18.94 9.96 5.53
N HIS A 36 19.97 10.75 5.67
CA HIS A 36 19.91 12.14 6.11
C HIS A 36 20.27 13.07 4.96
N ASP A 37 19.42 14.07 4.69
CA ASP A 37 19.71 15.17 3.77
C ASP A 37 20.42 16.30 4.54
N PRO A 38 21.75 16.49 4.38
CA PRO A 38 22.49 17.49 5.15
C PRO A 38 22.21 18.92 4.71
N VAL A 39 21.58 19.14 3.55
CA VAL A 39 21.24 20.48 3.04
C VAL A 39 19.95 20.98 3.66
N LEU A 40 18.95 20.10 3.80
CA LEU A 40 17.65 20.43 4.38
C LEU A 40 17.50 20.00 5.84
N ASP A 41 18.56 19.39 6.41
CA ASP A 41 18.63 18.87 7.78
C ASP A 41 17.42 18.00 8.15
N ARG A 42 17.10 17.02 7.29
CA ARG A 42 15.96 16.12 7.48
C ARG A 42 16.27 14.67 7.16
N GLU A 43 15.49 13.77 7.76
CA GLU A 43 15.50 12.36 7.41
C GLU A 43 14.66 12.12 6.13
N VAL A 44 15.19 11.24 5.27
CA VAL A 44 14.54 10.83 4.02
C VAL A 44 14.64 9.32 3.85
N ALA A 45 13.79 8.73 3.03
CA ALA A 45 13.95 7.39 2.51
C ALA A 45 14.45 7.47 1.07
N ILE A 46 15.42 6.60 0.72
CA ILE A 46 15.97 6.51 -0.63
C ILE A 46 15.72 5.11 -1.16
N LYS A 47 14.93 5.02 -2.22
CA LYS A 47 14.68 3.78 -2.96
C LYS A 47 15.64 3.73 -4.15
N LEU A 48 16.51 2.71 -4.18
CA LEU A 48 17.43 2.44 -5.29
C LEU A 48 16.81 1.42 -6.24
N ALA A 49 16.85 1.69 -7.53
CA ALA A 49 16.47 0.71 -8.54
C ALA A 49 17.42 -0.50 -8.53
N LYS A 50 16.88 -1.72 -8.63
CA LYS A 50 17.65 -2.96 -8.62
C LYS A 50 17.99 -3.38 -10.05
N THR A 51 19.19 -3.06 -10.51
CA THR A 51 19.62 -3.29 -11.89
C THR A 51 20.79 -4.29 -12.04
N GLY A 52 21.41 -4.74 -10.95
CA GLY A 52 22.72 -5.40 -10.91
C GLY A 52 22.84 -6.79 -11.56
N SER A 53 21.74 -7.47 -11.98
CA SER A 53 21.79 -8.78 -12.64
C SER A 53 20.84 -8.89 -13.83
N LEU A 54 20.36 -7.76 -14.34
CA LEU A 54 19.36 -7.67 -15.41
C LEU A 54 20.03 -7.46 -16.75
N THR A 55 19.39 -7.93 -17.83
CA THR A 55 19.75 -7.57 -19.21
C THR A 55 19.49 -6.08 -19.45
N ALA A 56 20.08 -5.51 -20.49
CA ALA A 56 19.89 -4.10 -20.84
C ALA A 56 18.41 -3.73 -21.07
N GLU A 57 17.63 -4.64 -21.66
CA GLU A 57 16.19 -4.44 -21.89
C GLU A 57 15.39 -4.49 -20.57
N GLU A 58 15.72 -5.42 -19.67
CA GLU A 58 15.10 -5.49 -18.34
C GLU A 58 15.44 -4.27 -17.48
N VAL A 59 16.70 -3.80 -17.54
CA VAL A 59 17.12 -2.56 -16.88
C VAL A 59 16.29 -1.39 -17.37
N LYS A 60 16.15 -1.22 -18.70
CA LYS A 60 15.35 -0.15 -19.28
C LYS A 60 13.91 -0.16 -18.76
N ARG A 61 13.27 -1.34 -18.74
CA ARG A 61 11.90 -1.50 -18.26
C ARG A 61 11.77 -1.16 -16.76
N VAL A 62 12.67 -1.68 -15.92
CA VAL A 62 12.68 -1.39 -14.49
C VAL A 62 12.87 0.10 -14.21
N VAL A 63 13.75 0.75 -14.96
CA VAL A 63 14.00 2.19 -14.84
C VAL A 63 12.79 3.00 -15.32
N GLU A 64 12.14 2.61 -16.42
CA GLU A 64 10.91 3.25 -16.91
C GLU A 64 9.76 3.13 -15.88
N GLU A 65 9.52 1.95 -15.31
CA GLU A 65 8.55 1.72 -14.26
C GLU A 65 8.85 2.56 -13.00
N PHE A 66 10.12 2.63 -12.62
CA PHE A 66 10.60 3.42 -11.49
C PHE A 66 10.35 4.92 -11.65
N TYR A 67 10.61 5.47 -12.85
CA TYR A 67 10.28 6.87 -13.15
C TYR A 67 8.78 7.11 -13.27
N HIS A 68 8.03 6.14 -13.76
CA HIS A 68 6.58 6.23 -13.84
C HIS A 68 5.96 6.35 -12.44
N GLU A 69 6.36 5.48 -11.51
CA GLU A 69 5.97 5.55 -10.10
C GLU A 69 6.23 6.95 -9.52
N ALA A 70 7.44 7.44 -9.71
CA ALA A 70 7.84 8.73 -9.17
C ALA A 70 7.06 9.90 -9.78
N ARG A 71 6.75 9.86 -11.08
CA ARG A 71 5.96 10.91 -11.76
C ARG A 71 4.51 10.97 -11.28
N ILE A 72 3.92 9.82 -10.97
CA ILE A 72 2.56 9.77 -10.43
C ILE A 72 2.56 10.27 -8.99
N SER A 73 3.33 9.65 -8.12
CA SER A 73 3.35 10.00 -6.70
C SER A 73 3.85 11.42 -6.43
N GLY A 74 4.80 11.92 -7.23
CA GLY A 74 5.38 13.26 -7.07
C GLY A 74 4.41 14.42 -7.39
N LYS A 75 3.27 14.14 -8.06
CA LYS A 75 2.24 15.14 -8.36
C LYS A 75 1.25 15.34 -7.21
N TYR A 76 1.18 14.41 -6.29
CA TYR A 76 0.11 14.35 -5.29
C TYR A 76 0.67 14.42 -3.88
N ALA A 77 0.28 15.45 -3.12
CA ALA A 77 0.64 15.64 -1.72
C ALA A 77 -0.59 15.49 -0.84
N HIS A 78 -0.59 14.48 0.03
CA HIS A 78 -1.67 14.23 0.98
C HIS A 78 -1.10 13.59 2.26
N GLU A 79 -1.70 13.88 3.42
CA GLU A 79 -1.22 13.37 4.71
C GLU A 79 -1.15 11.85 4.80
N ASN A 80 -2.01 11.13 4.05
CA ASN A 80 -2.06 9.67 4.02
C ASN A 80 -1.40 9.06 2.78
N ILE A 81 -0.50 9.79 2.12
CA ILE A 81 0.31 9.33 1.00
C ILE A 81 1.77 9.68 1.27
N VAL A 82 2.69 8.76 0.98
CA VAL A 82 4.12 9.04 1.08
C VAL A 82 4.51 10.04 -0.01
N THR A 83 5.11 11.15 0.42
CA THR A 83 5.53 12.23 -0.48
C THR A 83 6.84 11.90 -1.16
N ILE A 84 6.91 12.01 -2.48
CA ILE A 84 8.16 11.96 -3.25
C ILE A 84 8.75 13.37 -3.32
N TYR A 85 10.03 13.49 -2.97
CA TYR A 85 10.74 14.75 -2.96
C TYR A 85 11.58 14.98 -4.20
N ASP A 86 12.19 13.91 -4.74
CA ASP A 86 13.08 14.00 -5.89
C ASP A 86 13.25 12.65 -6.58
N VAL A 87 13.61 12.69 -7.86
CA VAL A 87 13.98 11.53 -8.67
C VAL A 87 15.28 11.84 -9.37
N VAL A 88 16.30 11.08 -9.07
CA VAL A 88 17.64 11.32 -9.59
C VAL A 88 18.07 10.16 -10.47
N SER A 89 18.53 10.52 -11.70
CA SER A 89 19.27 9.65 -12.59
C SER A 89 20.71 10.17 -12.65
N ASP A 90 21.60 9.42 -12.06
CA ASP A 90 23.03 9.66 -12.20
C ASP A 90 23.63 8.51 -13.03
N CYS A 91 24.71 8.77 -13.76
CA CYS A 91 25.33 7.82 -14.70
C CYS A 91 25.56 6.40 -14.14
N SER A 92 25.43 6.21 -12.85
CA SER A 92 25.65 4.94 -12.14
C SER A 92 24.45 4.43 -11.32
N LEU A 93 23.48 5.28 -10.94
CA LEU A 93 22.40 4.93 -10.02
C LEU A 93 21.13 5.73 -10.32
N ASP A 94 20.00 5.01 -10.39
CA ASP A 94 18.66 5.60 -10.41
C ASP A 94 18.05 5.45 -9.01
N TYR A 95 17.61 6.58 -8.41
CA TYR A 95 17.02 6.56 -7.09
C TYR A 95 15.91 7.59 -6.90
N ILE A 96 14.94 7.23 -6.07
CA ILE A 96 13.85 8.11 -5.61
C ILE A 96 14.16 8.55 -4.20
N VAL A 97 14.03 9.85 -3.94
CA VAL A 97 14.08 10.43 -2.59
C VAL A 97 12.68 10.73 -2.13
N MET A 98 12.28 10.16 -1.01
CA MET A 98 10.92 10.29 -0.52
C MET A 98 10.88 10.54 0.99
N GLU A 99 9.73 10.88 1.48
CA GLU A 99 9.44 11.04 2.89
C GLU A 99 9.87 9.78 3.68
N TYR A 100 10.67 9.99 4.71
CA TYR A 100 10.91 8.94 5.70
C TYR A 100 9.70 8.89 6.65
N VAL A 101 8.93 7.84 6.58
CA VAL A 101 7.84 7.59 7.51
C VAL A 101 8.37 6.72 8.65
N PRO A 102 8.39 7.22 9.89
CA PRO A 102 8.75 6.37 11.02
C PRO A 102 7.71 5.24 11.19
N GLY A 103 8.15 4.11 11.74
CA GLY A 103 7.28 2.93 11.86
C GLY A 103 7.68 1.82 10.91
N ARG A 104 6.71 1.01 10.55
CA ARG A 104 6.87 -0.16 9.66
C ARG A 104 5.63 -0.35 8.79
N SER A 105 5.70 -1.22 7.81
CA SER A 105 4.48 -1.59 7.08
C SER A 105 3.48 -2.27 8.04
N VAL A 106 2.17 -2.12 7.75
CA VAL A 106 1.13 -2.80 8.53
C VAL A 106 1.32 -4.31 8.50
N LEU A 107 1.84 -4.85 7.40
CA LEU A 107 2.17 -6.28 7.30
C LEU A 107 3.23 -6.69 8.33
N GLU A 108 4.33 -5.94 8.42
CA GLU A 108 5.40 -6.19 9.41
C GLU A 108 4.90 -6.01 10.84
N TYR A 109 4.02 -5.00 11.06
CA TYR A 109 3.37 -4.79 12.34
C TYR A 109 2.52 -6.02 12.73
N MET A 110 1.66 -6.50 11.83
CA MET A 110 0.86 -7.71 12.04
C MET A 110 1.68 -8.97 12.29
N ILE A 111 2.79 -9.14 11.57
CA ILE A 111 3.70 -10.29 11.79
C ILE A 111 4.26 -10.26 13.20
N ALA A 112 4.56 -9.08 13.73
CA ALA A 112 5.14 -8.91 15.06
C ALA A 112 4.13 -8.99 16.19
N THR A 113 2.87 -8.52 15.99
CA THR A 113 1.88 -8.34 17.06
C THR A 113 0.63 -9.23 16.92
N GLY A 114 0.45 -9.87 15.75
CA GLY A 114 -0.79 -10.57 15.41
C GLY A 114 -1.78 -9.69 14.64
N PRO A 115 -3.01 -10.18 14.41
CA PRO A 115 -4.09 -9.41 13.82
C PRO A 115 -4.39 -8.15 14.63
N LEU A 116 -4.82 -7.10 13.96
CA LEU A 116 -5.19 -5.84 14.59
C LEU A 116 -6.50 -6.01 15.39
N ASN A 117 -6.65 -5.20 16.43
CA ASN A 117 -7.96 -5.03 17.04
C ASN A 117 -8.90 -4.23 16.12
N VAL A 118 -10.17 -4.13 16.47
CA VAL A 118 -11.19 -3.54 15.59
C VAL A 118 -10.94 -2.05 15.34
N ASP A 119 -10.62 -1.30 16.41
CA ASP A 119 -10.38 0.15 16.33
C ASP A 119 -9.14 0.47 15.48
N GLU A 120 -8.03 -0.24 15.66
CA GLU A 120 -6.84 -0.07 14.82
C GLU A 120 -7.12 -0.40 13.34
N ALA A 121 -7.83 -1.52 13.07
CA ALA A 121 -8.15 -1.91 11.70
C ALA A 121 -9.07 -0.90 11.01
N LEU A 122 -10.08 -0.39 11.71
CA LEU A 122 -10.96 0.67 11.23
C LEU A 122 -10.18 1.95 10.98
N PHE A 123 -9.34 2.38 11.93
CA PHE A 123 -8.51 3.59 11.81
C PHE A 123 -7.56 3.52 10.60
N VAL A 124 -6.81 2.42 10.47
CA VAL A 124 -5.89 2.23 9.33
C VAL A 124 -6.66 2.26 8.01
N THR A 125 -7.79 1.55 7.92
CA THR A 125 -8.61 1.50 6.71
C THR A 125 -9.22 2.87 6.39
N TYR A 126 -9.70 3.60 7.39
CA TYR A 126 -10.22 4.96 7.23
C TYR A 126 -9.16 5.90 6.64
N LYS A 127 -7.96 5.94 7.21
CA LYS A 127 -6.86 6.77 6.72
C LYS A 127 -6.44 6.39 5.28
N CYS A 128 -6.45 5.10 4.95
CA CYS A 128 -6.25 4.65 3.57
C CYS A 128 -7.35 5.15 2.63
N CYS A 129 -8.62 5.14 3.08
CA CYS A 129 -9.72 5.70 2.29
C CYS A 129 -9.53 7.19 1.99
N LEU A 130 -9.01 7.99 2.94
CA LEU A 130 -8.73 9.41 2.71
C LEU A 130 -7.66 9.60 1.61
N GLY A 131 -6.56 8.85 1.69
CA GLY A 131 -5.52 8.87 0.66
C GLY A 131 -6.04 8.42 -0.71
N LEU A 132 -6.84 7.33 -0.75
CA LEU A 132 -7.46 6.85 -1.98
C LEU A 132 -8.46 7.86 -2.55
N ALA A 133 -9.32 8.47 -1.73
CA ALA A 133 -10.27 9.47 -2.20
C ALA A 133 -9.55 10.62 -2.90
N TYR A 134 -8.41 11.05 -2.35
CA TYR A 134 -7.59 12.10 -2.95
C TYR A 134 -7.03 11.71 -4.32
N ILE A 135 -6.40 10.55 -4.47
CA ILE A 135 -5.84 10.13 -5.77
C ILE A 135 -6.94 9.78 -6.78
N HIS A 136 -8.04 9.19 -6.33
CA HIS A 136 -9.20 8.89 -7.17
C HIS A 136 -9.84 10.17 -7.75
N TYR A 137 -9.91 11.25 -6.97
CA TYR A 137 -10.34 12.55 -7.46
C TYR A 137 -9.48 13.05 -8.64
N HIS A 138 -8.19 12.71 -8.64
CA HIS A 138 -7.26 13.03 -9.70
C HIS A 138 -7.21 11.98 -10.84
N GLY A 139 -8.11 11.00 -10.83
CA GLY A 139 -8.20 9.96 -11.86
C GLY A 139 -7.13 8.88 -11.77
N VAL A 140 -6.44 8.75 -10.64
CA VAL A 140 -5.38 7.77 -10.43
C VAL A 140 -5.92 6.55 -9.68
N ILE A 141 -5.62 5.35 -10.17
CA ILE A 141 -5.89 4.06 -9.53
C ILE A 141 -4.58 3.53 -8.96
N HIS A 142 -4.55 3.15 -7.69
CA HIS A 142 -3.33 2.65 -7.02
C HIS A 142 -2.94 1.24 -7.47
N ARG A 143 -3.91 0.33 -7.62
CA ARG A 143 -3.82 -1.07 -8.07
C ARG A 143 -3.06 -2.05 -7.18
N ASP A 144 -2.23 -1.60 -6.24
CA ASP A 144 -1.45 -2.46 -5.34
C ASP A 144 -1.71 -2.16 -3.85
N ILE A 145 -2.99 -1.99 -3.50
CA ILE A 145 -3.38 -1.82 -2.09
C ILE A 145 -3.25 -3.16 -1.36
N LYS A 146 -2.32 -3.19 -0.41
CA LYS A 146 -2.05 -4.36 0.45
C LYS A 146 -1.38 -3.91 1.76
N PRO A 147 -1.42 -4.70 2.84
CA PRO A 147 -0.80 -4.34 4.12
C PRO A 147 0.69 -4.03 4.04
N GLY A 148 1.41 -4.60 3.05
CA GLY A 148 2.83 -4.29 2.81
C GLY A 148 3.08 -2.90 2.25
N ASN A 149 2.09 -2.27 1.62
CA ASN A 149 2.17 -0.95 1.00
C ASN A 149 1.48 0.14 1.85
N ILE A 150 1.22 -0.14 3.12
CA ILE A 150 0.63 0.80 4.09
C ILE A 150 1.64 0.96 5.23
N MET A 151 2.22 2.15 5.37
CA MET A 151 3.06 2.50 6.52
C MET A 151 2.20 2.84 7.72
N TYR A 152 2.60 2.37 8.90
CA TYR A 152 1.88 2.56 10.14
C TYR A 152 2.80 2.84 11.34
N HIS A 153 2.45 3.89 12.09
CA HIS A 153 3.07 4.23 13.37
C HIS A 153 1.98 4.45 14.42
N PRO A 154 1.63 3.42 15.21
CA PRO A 154 0.45 3.46 16.09
C PRO A 154 0.48 4.59 17.12
N SER A 155 1.61 4.84 17.77
CA SER A 155 1.70 5.86 18.83
C SER A 155 1.64 7.30 18.30
N GLN A 156 1.87 7.52 17.00
CA GLN A 156 1.75 8.83 16.36
C GLN A 156 0.48 8.95 15.50
N GLY A 157 -0.31 7.89 15.37
CA GLY A 157 -1.48 7.87 14.51
C GLY A 157 -1.16 8.06 13.02
N VAL A 158 0.07 7.76 12.59
CA VAL A 158 0.49 7.94 11.20
C VAL A 158 0.12 6.72 10.38
N VAL A 159 -0.64 6.94 9.29
CA VAL A 159 -0.95 5.94 8.27
C VAL A 159 -0.70 6.57 6.90
N LYS A 160 0.13 5.95 6.06
CA LYS A 160 0.43 6.43 4.71
C LYS A 160 0.49 5.31 3.69
N LEU A 161 -0.19 5.52 2.56
CA LEU A 161 -0.07 4.67 1.37
C LEU A 161 1.29 4.93 0.70
N MET A 162 1.91 3.87 0.23
CA MET A 162 3.19 3.91 -0.49
C MET A 162 3.16 2.98 -1.69
N ASP A 163 4.16 3.10 -2.54
CA ASP A 163 4.41 2.23 -3.70
C ASP A 163 3.33 2.31 -4.79
N PHE A 164 3.45 3.35 -5.63
CA PHE A 164 2.59 3.60 -6.80
C PHE A 164 3.15 2.96 -8.08
N SER A 165 4.02 1.96 -7.97
CA SER A 165 4.74 1.35 -9.09
C SER A 165 3.83 0.75 -10.16
N ILE A 166 2.60 0.36 -9.79
CA ILE A 166 1.61 -0.22 -10.70
C ILE A 166 0.42 0.72 -10.96
N ALA A 167 0.50 1.98 -10.54
CA ALA A 167 -0.49 3.00 -10.89
C ALA A 167 -0.38 3.34 -12.38
N HIS A 168 -0.62 2.37 -13.24
CA HIS A 168 -0.59 2.49 -14.69
C HIS A 168 -1.94 2.92 -15.28
N ASN A 169 -1.90 3.43 -16.51
CA ASN A 169 -3.10 3.65 -17.30
C ASN A 169 -3.94 2.35 -17.40
N ILE A 170 -5.24 2.53 -17.53
CA ILE A 170 -6.30 1.51 -17.56
C ILE A 170 -6.05 0.32 -18.55
N GLU A 171 -4.97 0.39 -19.36
CA GLU A 171 -4.74 -0.53 -20.49
C GLU A 171 -3.64 -1.60 -20.23
N ASP A 172 -2.91 -1.54 -19.11
CA ASP A 172 -1.78 -2.45 -18.90
C ASP A 172 -2.20 -3.78 -18.26
N PRO A 173 -1.65 -4.93 -18.72
CA PRO A 173 -1.98 -6.25 -18.17
C PRO A 173 -1.48 -6.40 -16.72
N PRO A 174 -2.17 -7.21 -15.89
CA PRO A 174 -1.78 -7.40 -14.49
C PRO A 174 -0.41 -8.06 -14.37
N VAL A 175 0.43 -7.52 -13.48
CA VAL A 175 1.73 -8.11 -13.14
C VAL A 175 1.50 -9.41 -12.37
N LYS A 176 2.17 -10.49 -12.80
CA LYS A 176 2.09 -11.81 -12.15
C LYS A 176 3.00 -11.85 -10.92
N ASP A 177 2.49 -11.36 -9.79
CA ASP A 177 3.12 -11.58 -8.48
C ASP A 177 2.16 -12.34 -7.57
N ASN A 178 2.56 -13.53 -7.10
CA ASN A 178 1.73 -14.42 -6.29
C ASN A 178 1.31 -13.80 -4.94
N GLY A 179 2.06 -12.86 -4.40
CA GLY A 179 1.72 -12.15 -3.16
C GLY A 179 0.61 -11.12 -3.35
N THR A 180 0.55 -10.50 -4.50
CA THR A 180 -0.41 -9.46 -4.86
C THR A 180 -1.77 -10.05 -5.25
N ILE A 181 -1.82 -11.21 -5.91
CA ILE A 181 -3.05 -11.88 -6.37
C ILE A 181 -4.10 -11.99 -5.25
N ALA A 182 -3.68 -12.26 -4.03
CA ALA A 182 -4.60 -12.45 -2.89
C ALA A 182 -5.45 -11.20 -2.54
N TYR A 183 -5.06 -10.02 -3.02
CA TYR A 183 -5.78 -8.76 -2.81
C TYR A 183 -6.45 -8.24 -4.08
N MET A 184 -6.18 -8.86 -5.24
CA MET A 184 -6.71 -8.42 -6.52
C MET A 184 -8.22 -8.60 -6.61
N ALA A 185 -8.87 -7.66 -7.28
CA ALA A 185 -10.30 -7.69 -7.55
C ALA A 185 -10.63 -8.61 -8.74
N PRO A 186 -11.89 -9.11 -8.84
CA PRO A 186 -12.33 -9.99 -9.94
C PRO A 186 -12.02 -9.48 -11.34
N GLU A 187 -12.13 -8.16 -11.55
CA GLU A 187 -11.88 -7.51 -12.84
C GLU A 187 -10.44 -7.64 -13.35
N HIS A 188 -9.48 -7.98 -12.50
CA HIS A 188 -8.11 -8.29 -12.97
C HIS A 188 -8.02 -9.61 -13.75
N PHE A 189 -9.00 -10.49 -13.59
CA PHE A 189 -9.02 -11.85 -14.15
C PHE A 189 -10.13 -12.05 -15.18
N ASP A 190 -10.95 -11.03 -15.43
CA ASP A 190 -12.03 -11.05 -16.42
C ASP A 190 -11.75 -10.01 -17.51
N PRO A 191 -11.40 -10.44 -18.74
CA PRO A 191 -11.05 -9.53 -19.83
C PRO A 191 -12.23 -8.67 -20.32
N ASN A 192 -13.47 -9.02 -19.91
CA ASN A 192 -14.66 -8.25 -20.26
C ASN A 192 -14.94 -7.12 -19.26
N ARG A 193 -14.21 -7.05 -18.16
CA ARG A 193 -14.37 -6.02 -17.11
C ARG A 193 -13.21 -5.04 -17.14
N LYS A 194 -13.50 -3.79 -16.86
CA LYS A 194 -12.49 -2.73 -16.81
C LYS A 194 -11.95 -2.57 -15.39
N ILE A 195 -10.65 -2.32 -15.27
CA ILE A 195 -10.04 -1.83 -14.06
C ILE A 195 -10.53 -0.39 -13.82
N THR A 196 -11.06 -0.12 -12.64
CA THR A 196 -11.62 1.18 -12.25
C THR A 196 -11.14 1.56 -10.84
N LEU A 197 -11.57 2.73 -10.35
CA LEU A 197 -11.31 3.15 -8.97
C LEU A 197 -11.88 2.16 -7.93
N LEU A 198 -12.90 1.38 -8.31
CA LEU A 198 -13.54 0.37 -7.46
C LEU A 198 -12.65 -0.86 -7.24
N THR A 199 -11.64 -1.04 -8.06
CA THR A 199 -10.60 -2.06 -7.89
C THR A 199 -9.81 -1.85 -6.58
N ASP A 200 -9.46 -0.60 -6.28
CA ASP A 200 -8.78 -0.25 -5.02
C ASP A 200 -9.69 -0.46 -3.81
N ILE A 201 -11.00 -0.25 -3.96
CA ILE A 201 -11.99 -0.50 -2.89
C ILE A 201 -11.99 -1.99 -2.52
N PHE A 202 -12.00 -2.88 -3.51
CA PHE A 202 -11.93 -4.32 -3.27
C PHE A 202 -10.60 -4.70 -2.58
N ALA A 203 -9.48 -4.19 -3.07
CA ALA A 203 -8.16 -4.46 -2.51
C ALA A 203 -8.03 -3.95 -1.07
N LEU A 204 -8.62 -2.78 -0.76
CA LEU A 204 -8.67 -2.26 0.60
C LEU A 204 -9.57 -3.11 1.51
N GLY A 205 -10.73 -3.57 1.02
CA GLY A 205 -11.59 -4.53 1.74
C GLY A 205 -10.85 -5.85 2.04
N SER A 206 -10.14 -6.39 1.04
CA SER A 206 -9.30 -7.58 1.17
C SER A 206 -8.17 -7.38 2.19
N SER A 207 -7.56 -6.18 2.20
CA SER A 207 -6.56 -5.79 3.19
C SER A 207 -7.18 -5.72 4.58
N MET A 208 -8.32 -5.06 4.75
CA MET A 208 -9.06 -4.98 6.03
C MET A 208 -9.41 -6.36 6.58
N TYR A 209 -9.87 -7.28 5.71
CA TYR A 209 -10.07 -8.68 6.09
C TYR A 209 -8.81 -9.29 6.70
N ARG A 210 -7.67 -9.09 6.03
CA ARG A 210 -6.37 -9.60 6.49
C ARG A 210 -5.95 -8.96 7.82
N LEU A 211 -6.16 -7.64 7.99
CA LEU A 211 -5.86 -6.92 9.23
C LEU A 211 -6.64 -7.49 10.41
N LEU A 212 -7.93 -7.74 10.23
CA LEU A 212 -8.84 -8.23 11.28
C LEU A 212 -8.60 -9.70 11.62
N THR A 213 -8.36 -10.55 10.64
CA THR A 213 -8.34 -12.02 10.83
C THR A 213 -6.95 -12.63 10.89
N GLY A 214 -5.93 -11.90 10.42
CA GLY A 214 -4.60 -12.46 10.20
C GLY A 214 -4.53 -13.46 9.02
N LYS A 215 -5.64 -13.72 8.30
CA LYS A 215 -5.73 -14.70 7.21
C LYS A 215 -6.03 -14.00 5.89
N TYR A 216 -5.62 -14.62 4.79
CA TYR A 216 -6.08 -14.18 3.46
C TYR A 216 -7.57 -14.52 3.28
N PRO A 217 -8.34 -13.66 2.56
CA PRO A 217 -9.76 -13.93 2.31
C PRO A 217 -9.98 -15.15 1.42
N PHE A 218 -8.99 -15.50 0.60
CA PHE A 218 -9.01 -16.65 -0.31
C PHE A 218 -7.81 -17.55 -0.07
N THR A 219 -7.99 -18.86 -0.22
CA THR A 219 -6.93 -19.86 -0.03
C THR A 219 -5.97 -19.88 -1.24
N LYS A 220 -4.77 -20.46 -1.05
CA LYS A 220 -3.79 -20.56 -2.14
C LYS A 220 -4.26 -21.46 -3.29
N GLU A 221 -5.10 -22.46 -2.99
CA GLU A 221 -5.65 -23.36 -3.97
C GLU A 221 -6.79 -22.68 -4.73
N ASN A 222 -6.68 -22.62 -6.05
CA ASN A 222 -7.70 -21.99 -6.93
C ASN A 222 -8.05 -20.54 -6.56
N THR A 223 -7.07 -19.76 -6.10
CA THR A 223 -7.28 -18.37 -5.63
C THR A 223 -8.06 -17.52 -6.64
N VAL A 224 -7.70 -17.59 -7.92
CA VAL A 224 -8.38 -16.82 -8.99
C VAL A 224 -9.85 -17.23 -9.11
N HIS A 225 -10.15 -18.55 -9.08
CA HIS A 225 -11.52 -19.03 -9.13
C HIS A 225 -12.35 -18.53 -7.92
N GLN A 226 -11.74 -18.55 -6.74
CA GLN A 226 -12.39 -18.03 -5.52
C GLN A 226 -12.64 -16.51 -5.62
N ILE A 227 -11.67 -15.75 -6.12
CA ILE A 227 -11.81 -14.31 -6.36
C ILE A 227 -12.99 -14.04 -7.31
N LEU A 228 -13.12 -14.81 -8.36
CA LEU A 228 -14.20 -14.63 -9.35
C LEU A 228 -15.59 -15.04 -8.84
N HIS A 229 -15.67 -16.16 -8.08
CA HIS A 229 -16.94 -16.86 -7.89
C HIS A 229 -17.34 -17.11 -6.43
N GLN A 230 -16.45 -16.94 -5.45
CA GLN A 230 -16.74 -17.28 -4.05
C GLN A 230 -16.64 -16.06 -3.14
N ALA A 231 -17.62 -15.86 -2.27
CA ALA A 231 -17.48 -14.92 -1.18
C ALA A 231 -16.44 -15.44 -0.17
N PRO A 232 -15.63 -14.58 0.46
CA PRO A 232 -14.78 -14.99 1.56
C PRO A 232 -15.64 -15.41 2.75
N LEU A 233 -15.06 -16.21 3.66
CA LEU A 233 -15.69 -16.46 4.96
C LEU A 233 -15.90 -15.12 5.67
N PRO A 234 -17.09 -14.85 6.26
CA PRO A 234 -17.29 -13.63 7.03
C PRO A 234 -16.24 -13.51 8.15
N VAL A 235 -15.77 -12.30 8.42
CA VAL A 235 -14.78 -12.08 9.50
C VAL A 235 -15.28 -12.54 10.85
N THR A 236 -16.59 -12.41 11.12
CA THR A 236 -17.27 -12.92 12.33
C THR A 236 -17.21 -14.43 12.46
N GLY A 237 -17.11 -15.17 11.37
CA GLY A 237 -16.92 -16.62 11.39
C GLY A 237 -15.52 -17.07 11.83
N LEU A 238 -14.54 -16.18 11.74
CA LEU A 238 -13.16 -16.42 12.19
C LEU A 238 -12.87 -15.71 13.53
N ARG A 239 -13.49 -14.58 13.75
CA ARG A 239 -13.40 -13.74 14.96
C ARG A 239 -14.80 -13.32 15.41
N PRO A 240 -15.47 -14.12 16.24
CA PRO A 240 -16.83 -13.84 16.72
C PRO A 240 -16.94 -12.58 17.59
N ASP A 241 -15.81 -12.08 18.09
CA ASP A 241 -15.69 -10.83 18.84
C ASP A 241 -15.85 -9.57 17.98
N ILE A 242 -15.75 -9.69 16.65
CA ILE A 242 -15.88 -8.56 15.73
C ILE A 242 -17.37 -8.20 15.55
N PRO A 243 -17.74 -6.91 15.69
CA PRO A 243 -19.11 -6.46 15.46
C PRO A 243 -19.60 -6.75 14.04
N GLN A 244 -20.88 -7.12 13.89
CA GLN A 244 -21.47 -7.45 12.60
C GLN A 244 -21.30 -6.32 11.56
N GLY A 245 -21.49 -5.06 11.96
CA GLY A 245 -21.30 -3.91 11.07
C GLY A 245 -19.90 -3.83 10.46
N VAL A 246 -18.86 -4.24 11.20
CA VAL A 246 -17.47 -4.30 10.68
C VAL A 246 -17.33 -5.43 9.65
N SER A 247 -17.96 -6.58 9.89
CA SER A 247 -18.02 -7.68 8.93
C SER A 247 -18.74 -7.25 7.63
N ASP A 248 -19.81 -6.48 7.77
CA ASP A 248 -20.60 -5.97 6.64
C ASP A 248 -19.82 -4.97 5.79
N LEU A 249 -18.97 -4.11 6.41
CA LEU A 249 -18.04 -3.25 5.68
C LEU A 249 -17.13 -4.05 4.75
N VAL A 250 -16.50 -5.09 5.30
CA VAL A 250 -15.57 -5.95 4.55
C VAL A 250 -16.31 -6.66 3.41
N ASN A 251 -17.47 -7.25 3.70
CA ASN A 251 -18.26 -7.95 2.70
C ASN A 251 -18.69 -7.03 1.55
N LYS A 252 -19.13 -5.82 1.86
CA LYS A 252 -19.54 -4.82 0.87
C LYS A 252 -18.35 -4.35 0.03
N ALA A 253 -17.20 -4.04 0.65
CA ALA A 253 -16.01 -3.64 -0.09
C ALA A 253 -15.53 -4.74 -1.04
N MET A 254 -15.68 -6.02 -0.65
CA MET A 254 -15.27 -7.20 -1.41
C MET A 254 -16.39 -7.81 -2.28
N ALA A 255 -17.50 -7.11 -2.51
CA ALA A 255 -18.54 -7.58 -3.40
C ALA A 255 -17.99 -7.86 -4.82
N LYS A 256 -18.48 -8.95 -5.46
CA LYS A 256 -17.99 -9.36 -6.77
C LYS A 256 -18.43 -8.41 -7.88
N ALA A 257 -19.67 -7.98 -7.84
CA ALA A 257 -20.16 -6.95 -8.74
C ALA A 257 -19.73 -5.56 -8.26
N ASP A 258 -19.23 -4.75 -9.17
CA ASP A 258 -18.74 -3.40 -8.87
C ASP A 258 -19.86 -2.51 -8.30
N ALA A 259 -21.08 -2.69 -8.80
CA ALA A 259 -22.26 -1.94 -8.36
C ALA A 259 -22.61 -2.16 -6.88
N ASP A 260 -22.25 -3.32 -6.32
CA ASP A 260 -22.55 -3.69 -4.94
C ASP A 260 -21.46 -3.21 -3.96
N ARG A 261 -20.31 -2.71 -4.46
CA ARG A 261 -19.23 -2.14 -3.64
C ARG A 261 -19.57 -0.72 -3.19
N PHE A 262 -18.75 -0.18 -2.29
CA PHE A 262 -18.72 1.27 -2.07
C PHE A 262 -18.33 1.97 -3.37
N GLN A 263 -19.14 2.95 -3.81
CA GLN A 263 -18.96 3.61 -5.11
C GLN A 263 -17.85 4.67 -5.12
N SER A 264 -17.23 4.93 -3.97
CA SER A 264 -16.00 5.72 -3.85
C SER A 264 -15.30 5.42 -2.52
N ALA A 265 -14.02 5.73 -2.43
CA ALA A 265 -13.26 5.66 -1.19
C ALA A 265 -13.84 6.61 -0.12
N ALA A 266 -14.38 7.76 -0.53
CA ALA A 266 -15.07 8.69 0.36
C ALA A 266 -16.33 8.08 0.99
N LYS A 267 -17.14 7.33 0.22
CA LYS A 267 -18.31 6.62 0.76
C LYS A 267 -17.92 5.51 1.72
N PHE A 268 -16.82 4.81 1.43
CA PHE A 268 -16.30 3.78 2.33
C PHE A 268 -15.81 4.41 3.64
N ALA A 269 -15.07 5.52 3.57
CA ALA A 269 -14.63 6.25 4.76
C ALA A 269 -15.81 6.68 5.65
N ARG A 270 -16.87 7.26 5.07
CA ARG A 270 -18.06 7.69 5.83
C ARG A 270 -18.74 6.54 6.57
N GLU A 271 -18.82 5.37 5.94
CA GLU A 271 -19.42 4.21 6.60
C GLU A 271 -18.54 3.69 7.75
N ILE A 272 -17.21 3.67 7.56
CA ILE A 272 -16.26 3.35 8.64
C ILE A 272 -16.44 4.34 9.80
N GLU A 273 -16.50 5.62 9.51
CA GLU A 273 -16.71 6.70 10.48
C GLU A 273 -18.00 6.51 11.27
N SER A 274 -19.12 6.20 10.60
CA SER A 274 -20.40 5.92 11.23
C SER A 274 -20.30 4.75 12.21
N ILE A 275 -19.60 3.68 11.82
CA ILE A 275 -19.39 2.52 12.69
C ILE A 275 -18.47 2.87 13.87
N MET A 276 -17.40 3.61 13.65
CA MET A 276 -16.50 4.04 14.72
C MET A 276 -17.24 4.90 15.75
N HIS A 277 -18.09 5.84 15.32
CA HIS A 277 -18.93 6.62 16.23
C HIS A 277 -19.92 5.75 17.02
N SER A 278 -20.49 4.73 16.38
CA SER A 278 -21.41 3.80 17.06
C SER A 278 -20.71 2.94 18.09
N LEU A 279 -19.48 2.49 17.82
CA LEU A 279 -18.72 1.64 18.74
C LEU A 279 -18.00 2.43 19.84
N TYR A 280 -17.58 3.66 19.52
CA TYR A 280 -16.74 4.51 20.38
C TYR A 280 -17.28 5.94 20.45
N PRO A 281 -18.48 6.17 21.04
CA PRO A 281 -19.15 7.47 21.00
C PRO A 281 -18.39 8.58 21.75
N GLU A 282 -17.51 8.23 22.67
CA GLU A 282 -16.69 9.20 23.42
C GLU A 282 -15.30 9.45 22.79
N SER A 283 -14.97 8.80 21.68
CA SER A 283 -13.68 9.01 21.02
C SER A 283 -13.70 10.36 20.28
N GLU A 284 -12.83 11.29 20.69
CA GLU A 284 -12.50 12.51 19.94
C GLU A 284 -11.69 12.14 18.66
N LEU A 285 -12.29 11.37 17.76
CA LEU A 285 -11.75 11.23 16.42
C LEU A 285 -11.98 12.57 15.73
N THR A 286 -10.95 13.40 15.73
CA THR A 286 -10.94 14.65 14.96
C THR A 286 -10.99 14.30 13.48
N ILE A 287 -12.22 14.25 12.96
CA ILE A 287 -12.49 13.93 11.57
C ILE A 287 -12.11 15.16 10.78
N SER A 288 -11.00 15.08 10.09
CA SER A 288 -10.62 16.06 9.08
C SER A 288 -11.65 15.99 7.95
N SER A 289 -12.54 16.96 7.87
CA SER A 289 -13.42 17.18 6.72
C SER A 289 -12.54 17.60 5.53
N SER A 290 -11.97 16.60 4.87
CA SER A 290 -11.23 16.84 3.64
C SER A 290 -12.21 17.20 2.53
N ARG A 291 -11.91 18.26 1.76
CA ARG A 291 -12.67 18.75 0.60
C ARG A 291 -13.00 17.63 -0.41
N TYR A 292 -12.22 16.55 -0.43
CA TYR A 292 -12.39 15.38 -1.30
C TYR A 292 -13.40 14.36 -0.78
N MET A 293 -13.93 14.57 0.42
CA MET A 293 -14.95 13.69 1.03
C MET A 293 -16.38 14.09 0.65
N GLU A 294 -16.57 15.29 0.09
CA GLU A 294 -17.90 15.79 -0.27
C GLU A 294 -18.34 15.39 -1.68
N MET A 295 -17.46 14.76 -2.46
CA MET A 295 -17.70 14.29 -3.83
C MET A 295 -17.88 12.78 -3.87
#